data_5c16c190bbee64a99e0d1f246821b062
#
_entry.id   5c16c190bbee64a99e0d1f246821b062
#
_cell.length_a   1.000
_cell.length_b   1.000
_cell.length_c   1.000
_cell.angle_alpha   90.00
_cell.angle_beta   90.00
_cell.angle_gamma   90.00
#
_symmetry.space_group_name_H-M   'P 1'
#
loop_
_entity.id
_entity.type
_entity.pdbx_description
1 polymer ?
#
loop_
_entity_poly.entity_id
_entity_poly.type
_entity_poly.pdbx_seq_one_letter_code
_entity_poly.pdbx_strand_id
1 'polypeptide(L)'
;MASVGRIRTGIYNPRRAEEGPVTGRDIADREKLPGDYVEQILLRLRRAGIVTSTRGARGGYALSRPPTAITVREIIAAAELMTFDLHCESHPVDEVRCSAAHECSIRPVWVMLQRRIDEVLEGVRLADLLEAEPRVRQRVGLPLLRT
;
A
#
# COMPACT_ATOMS: atom_id res chain seq x y z
N MET A 1 24.48 1.84 -10.47
CA MET A 1 23.24 1.05 -10.43
C MET A 1 22.89 0.84 -8.98
N ALA A 2 22.00 1.65 -8.43
CA ALA A 2 21.62 1.57 -7.02
C ALA A 2 20.76 0.32 -6.82
N SER A 3 21.22 -0.55 -5.94
CA SER A 3 20.51 -1.70 -5.39
C SER A 3 19.16 -1.22 -4.86
N VAL A 4 18.06 -1.63 -5.48
CA VAL A 4 16.73 -1.54 -4.92
C VAL A 4 16.71 -2.51 -3.73
N GLY A 5 17.25 -2.00 -2.62
CA GLY A 5 17.31 -2.73 -1.37
C GLY A 5 15.88 -2.98 -0.87
N ARG A 6 15.64 -4.21 -0.52
CA ARG A 6 14.52 -4.78 0.20
C ARG A 6 13.74 -3.72 0.97
N ILE A 7 12.54 -3.40 0.51
CA ILE A 7 11.54 -2.74 1.34
C ILE A 7 11.20 -3.75 2.44
N ARG A 8 11.98 -3.74 3.49
CA ARG A 8 11.61 -4.37 4.75
C ARG A 8 10.63 -3.41 5.37
N THR A 9 9.34 -3.69 5.20
CA THR A 9 8.27 -2.90 5.80
C THR A 9 8.59 -2.65 7.28
N GLY A 10 9.06 -1.44 7.58
CA GLY A 10 9.56 -1.07 8.90
C GLY A 10 8.53 -1.19 10.03
N ILE A 11 7.24 -1.33 9.68
CA ILE A 11 6.12 -1.46 10.62
C ILE A 11 5.91 -2.89 11.09
N TYR A 12 6.33 -3.90 10.31
CA TYR A 12 6.16 -5.29 10.68
C TYR A 12 7.41 -6.10 10.35
N ASN A 13 8.09 -6.55 11.38
CA ASN A 13 9.11 -7.59 11.31
C ASN A 13 8.60 -8.78 12.15
N PRO A 14 8.37 -9.96 11.55
CA PRO A 14 7.89 -11.13 12.29
C PRO A 14 8.78 -11.50 13.48
N ARG A 15 10.09 -11.21 13.38
CA ARG A 15 11.06 -11.42 14.48
C ARG A 15 10.98 -10.36 15.58
N ARG A 16 10.21 -9.28 15.36
CA ARG A 16 10.00 -8.15 16.27
C ARG A 16 8.54 -7.93 16.66
N ALA A 17 7.65 -8.80 16.25
CA ALA A 17 6.25 -8.76 16.71
C ALA A 17 6.14 -8.83 18.24
N GLU A 18 7.19 -9.35 18.90
CA GLU A 18 7.35 -9.39 20.36
C GLU A 18 7.96 -8.12 20.96
N GLU A 19 8.55 -7.21 20.15
CA GLU A 19 9.24 -6.01 20.64
C GLU A 19 8.32 -4.81 20.92
N GLY A 20 7.03 -4.90 20.56
CA GLY A 20 6.04 -3.85 20.82
C GLY A 20 5.91 -2.81 19.69
N PRO A 21 5.20 -1.69 19.95
CA PRO A 21 4.96 -0.63 18.98
C PRO A 21 6.25 0.04 18.48
N VAL A 22 6.28 0.44 17.21
CA VAL A 22 7.41 1.12 16.55
C VAL A 22 7.10 2.60 16.40
N THR A 23 8.05 3.50 16.73
CA THR A 23 7.83 4.94 16.59
C THR A 23 7.95 5.38 15.13
N GLY A 24 7.27 6.47 14.75
CA GLY A 24 7.39 7.06 13.42
C GLY A 24 8.84 7.47 13.11
N ARG A 25 9.56 7.94 14.13
CA ARG A 25 10.98 8.29 14.01
C ARG A 25 11.84 7.07 13.66
N ASP A 26 11.65 5.93 14.34
CA ASP A 26 12.40 4.71 14.04
C ASP A 26 12.15 4.22 12.61
N ILE A 27 10.91 4.38 12.12
CA ILE A 27 10.55 4.05 10.75
C ILE A 27 11.27 5.00 9.78
N ALA A 28 11.20 6.30 10.03
CA ALA A 28 11.83 7.33 9.21
C ALA A 28 13.34 7.12 9.08
N ASP A 29 14.01 6.87 10.20
CA ASP A 29 15.46 6.64 10.26
C ASP A 29 15.87 5.35 9.52
N ARG A 30 15.10 4.28 9.65
CA ARG A 30 15.38 2.98 8.99
C ARG A 30 15.15 3.02 7.49
N GLU A 31 14.06 3.63 7.06
CA GLU A 31 13.68 3.70 5.65
C GLU A 31 14.31 4.91 4.94
N LYS A 32 15.04 5.76 5.69
CA LYS A 32 15.67 7.00 5.18
C LYS A 32 14.65 7.94 4.52
N LEU A 33 13.49 8.07 5.16
CA LEU A 33 12.39 8.93 4.73
C LEU A 33 12.28 10.17 5.62
N PRO A 34 11.76 11.30 5.11
CA PRO A 34 11.46 12.47 5.94
C PRO A 34 10.44 12.11 7.04
N GLY A 35 10.72 12.54 8.29
CA GLY A 35 9.88 12.22 9.44
C GLY A 35 8.44 12.69 9.26
N ASP A 36 8.23 13.92 8.78
CA ASP A 36 6.90 14.49 8.54
C ASP A 36 6.09 13.67 7.53
N TYR A 37 6.76 13.16 6.49
CA TYR A 37 6.13 12.29 5.50
C TYR A 37 5.66 10.96 6.13
N VAL A 38 6.52 10.34 6.93
CA VAL A 38 6.19 9.09 7.65
C VAL A 38 5.02 9.31 8.61
N GLU A 39 5.03 10.39 9.38
CA GLU A 39 3.94 10.70 10.31
C GLU A 39 2.60 10.94 9.59
N GLN A 40 2.61 11.60 8.44
CA GLN A 40 1.40 11.78 7.63
C GLN A 40 0.83 10.45 7.13
N ILE A 41 1.70 9.54 6.62
CA ILE A 41 1.27 8.21 6.20
C ILE A 41 0.70 7.44 7.38
N LEU A 42 1.40 7.41 8.52
CA LEU A 42 0.94 6.71 9.72
C LEU A 42 -0.40 7.23 10.23
N LEU A 43 -0.60 8.55 10.17
CA LEU A 43 -1.88 9.16 10.52
C LEU A 43 -3.02 8.68 9.61
N ARG A 44 -2.78 8.60 8.30
CA ARG A 44 -3.76 8.10 7.32
C ARG A 44 -4.05 6.61 7.55
N LEU A 45 -3.03 5.79 7.70
CA LEU A 45 -3.17 4.36 8.01
C LEU A 45 -3.94 4.13 9.31
N ARG A 46 -3.73 4.97 10.33
CA ARG A 46 -4.47 4.92 11.59
C ARG A 46 -5.94 5.28 11.39
N ARG A 47 -6.24 6.33 10.62
CA ARG A 47 -7.62 6.72 10.29
C ARG A 47 -8.36 5.61 9.53
N ALA A 48 -7.67 4.89 8.67
CA ALA A 48 -8.19 3.74 7.94
C ALA A 48 -8.26 2.45 8.79
N GLY A 49 -7.84 2.48 10.06
CA GLY A 49 -7.88 1.31 10.94
C GLY A 49 -6.87 0.20 10.59
N ILE A 50 -5.83 0.52 9.82
CA ILE A 50 -4.75 -0.42 9.47
C ILE A 50 -3.73 -0.51 10.59
N VAL A 51 -3.44 0.62 11.25
CA VAL A 51 -2.56 0.67 12.41
C VAL A 51 -3.27 1.31 13.60
N THR A 52 -2.82 0.97 14.80
CA THR A 52 -3.17 1.61 16.06
C THR A 52 -1.97 2.38 16.60
N SER A 53 -2.21 3.37 17.46
CA SER A 53 -1.14 4.11 18.13
C SER A 53 -1.31 4.07 19.65
N THR A 54 -0.21 3.87 20.37
CA THR A 54 -0.14 3.90 21.82
C THR A 54 0.73 5.08 22.25
N ARG A 55 0.29 5.84 23.26
CA ARG A 55 1.04 6.98 23.83
C ARG A 55 1.98 6.52 24.95
N GLY A 56 3.03 7.29 25.21
CA GLY A 56 3.96 7.11 26.31
C GLY A 56 5.38 6.74 25.87
N ALA A 57 6.28 6.53 26.84
CA ALA A 57 7.70 6.27 26.60
C ALA A 57 7.96 4.97 25.81
N ARG A 58 7.03 4.01 25.86
CA ARG A 58 7.02 2.78 25.07
C ARG A 58 5.92 2.80 24.02
N GLY A 59 5.47 3.97 23.63
CA GLY A 59 4.42 4.17 22.62
C GLY A 59 4.96 4.02 21.21
N GLY A 60 4.03 4.07 20.25
CA GLY A 60 4.33 3.94 18.83
C GLY A 60 3.14 3.39 18.07
N TYR A 61 3.40 2.87 16.89
CA TYR A 61 2.40 2.30 15.99
C TYR A 61 2.55 0.79 15.90
N ALA A 62 1.42 0.09 15.86
CA ALA A 62 1.34 -1.36 15.65
C ALA A 62 0.21 -1.67 14.65
N LEU A 63 0.26 -2.81 13.98
CA LEU A 63 -0.84 -3.25 13.14
C LEU A 63 -2.10 -3.50 13.99
N SER A 64 -3.26 -3.07 13.51
CA SER A 64 -4.56 -3.32 14.17
C SER A 64 -5.08 -4.73 13.95
N ARG A 65 -4.60 -5.40 12.91
CA ARG A 65 -5.01 -6.74 12.46
C ARG A 65 -3.79 -7.55 12.04
N PRO A 66 -3.88 -8.90 12.02
CA PRO A 66 -2.81 -9.73 11.47
C PRO A 66 -2.47 -9.33 10.02
N PRO A 67 -1.20 -9.37 9.60
CA PRO A 67 -0.79 -8.98 8.25
C PRO A 67 -1.41 -9.86 7.15
N THR A 68 -1.88 -11.05 7.50
CA THR A 68 -2.66 -11.93 6.61
C THR A 68 -4.07 -11.42 6.33
N ALA A 69 -4.59 -10.51 7.15
CA ALA A 69 -5.91 -9.90 7.01
C ALA A 69 -5.89 -8.49 6.39
N ILE A 70 -4.71 -8.00 5.99
CA ILE A 70 -4.53 -6.67 5.40
C ILE A 70 -4.10 -6.84 3.94
N THR A 71 -4.85 -6.23 3.01
CA THR A 71 -4.51 -6.25 1.58
C THR A 71 -3.57 -5.11 1.21
N VAL A 72 -2.81 -5.28 0.13
CA VAL A 72 -2.01 -4.18 -0.43
C VAL A 72 -2.92 -3.05 -0.93
N ARG A 73 -4.11 -3.38 -1.44
CA ARG A 73 -5.12 -2.40 -1.84
C ARG A 73 -5.52 -1.47 -0.69
N GLU A 74 -5.85 -2.04 0.48
CA GLU A 74 -6.21 -1.24 1.67
C GLU A 74 -5.08 -0.28 2.08
N ILE A 75 -3.82 -0.75 2.04
CA ILE A 75 -2.66 0.07 2.39
C ILE A 75 -2.49 1.23 1.42
N ILE A 76 -2.54 0.96 0.10
CA ILE A 76 -2.39 2.00 -0.93
C ILE A 76 -3.55 3.00 -0.85
N ALA A 77 -4.78 2.52 -0.74
CA ALA A 77 -5.96 3.38 -0.62
C ALA A 77 -5.92 4.28 0.63
N ALA A 78 -5.31 3.80 1.72
CA ALA A 78 -5.15 4.58 2.94
C ALA A 78 -3.98 5.56 2.88
N ALA A 79 -2.85 5.17 2.27
CA ALA A 79 -1.63 5.98 2.24
C ALA A 79 -1.70 7.10 1.19
N GLU A 80 -2.28 6.83 0.05
CA GLU A 80 -2.34 7.73 -1.09
C GLU A 80 -3.77 7.85 -1.63
N LEU A 81 -4.23 9.08 -1.80
CA LEU A 81 -5.59 9.33 -2.21
C LEU A 81 -5.89 8.94 -3.66
N MET A 82 -4.87 8.74 -4.55
CA MET A 82 -5.14 8.74 -5.99
C MET A 82 -4.20 7.94 -6.89
N THR A 83 -3.23 7.20 -6.39
CA THR A 83 -2.14 6.66 -7.24
C THR A 83 -2.61 5.67 -8.32
N PHE A 84 -3.74 5.02 -8.12
CA PHE A 84 -4.29 4.03 -9.04
C PHE A 84 -5.80 4.19 -9.27
N ASP A 85 -6.30 5.42 -9.25
CA ASP A 85 -7.69 5.72 -9.60
C ASP A 85 -7.78 6.13 -11.08
N LEU A 86 -8.21 5.20 -11.93
CA LEU A 86 -8.40 5.39 -13.35
C LEU A 86 -9.88 5.68 -13.72
N HIS A 87 -10.71 5.96 -12.74
CA HIS A 87 -12.12 6.23 -12.98
C HIS A 87 -12.33 7.60 -13.61
N CYS A 88 -12.80 7.63 -14.85
CA CYS A 88 -13.18 8.87 -15.53
C CYS A 88 -14.27 9.65 -14.80
N GLU A 89 -15.06 8.98 -13.97
CA GLU A 89 -16.12 9.60 -13.16
C GLU A 89 -15.55 10.44 -12.01
N SER A 90 -14.43 9.99 -11.42
CA SER A 90 -13.74 10.71 -10.35
C SER A 90 -12.90 11.87 -10.87
N HIS A 91 -12.34 11.73 -12.09
CA HIS A 91 -11.40 12.68 -12.70
C HIS A 91 -11.72 12.86 -14.19
N PRO A 92 -12.86 13.50 -14.53
CA PRO A 92 -13.19 13.76 -15.91
C PRO A 92 -12.20 14.77 -16.54
N VAL A 93 -11.73 14.47 -17.74
CA VAL A 93 -10.92 15.41 -18.53
C VAL A 93 -11.78 16.59 -18.98
N ASP A 94 -13.08 16.33 -19.21
CA ASP A 94 -14.07 17.32 -19.62
C ASP A 94 -15.43 16.89 -19.04
N GLU A 95 -16.04 17.73 -18.23
CA GLU A 95 -17.26 17.39 -17.49
C GLU A 95 -18.45 17.04 -18.41
N VAL A 96 -18.54 17.69 -19.58
CA VAL A 96 -19.62 17.45 -20.53
C VAL A 96 -19.37 16.16 -21.31
N ARG A 97 -18.18 16.01 -21.89
CA ARG A 97 -17.81 14.84 -22.74
C ARG A 97 -17.65 13.57 -21.92
N CYS A 98 -17.24 13.68 -20.66
CA CYS A 98 -17.04 12.53 -19.76
C CYS A 98 -18.32 12.17 -19.00
N SER A 99 -19.44 12.87 -19.22
CA SER A 99 -20.71 12.54 -18.57
C SER A 99 -21.26 11.17 -19.01
N ALA A 100 -22.11 10.57 -18.18
CA ALA A 100 -22.76 9.30 -18.48
C ALA A 100 -23.67 9.37 -19.73
N ALA A 101 -24.11 10.58 -20.12
CA ALA A 101 -24.96 10.81 -21.28
C ALA A 101 -24.22 10.69 -22.63
N HIS A 102 -22.88 10.67 -22.63
CA HIS A 102 -22.08 10.60 -23.84
C HIS A 102 -21.36 9.25 -23.96
N GLU A 103 -21.41 8.66 -25.15
CA GLU A 103 -20.63 7.47 -25.48
C GLU A 103 -19.15 7.81 -25.52
N CYS A 104 -18.33 6.98 -24.87
CA CYS A 104 -16.88 7.13 -24.83
C CYS A 104 -16.23 5.77 -25.01
N SER A 105 -15.60 5.54 -26.15
CA SER A 105 -14.97 4.26 -26.50
C SER A 105 -13.79 3.88 -25.58
N ILE A 106 -13.12 4.84 -24.96
CA ILE A 106 -12.00 4.59 -24.06
C ILE A 106 -12.44 4.26 -22.62
N ARG A 107 -13.65 4.69 -22.21
CA ARG A 107 -14.16 4.44 -20.85
C ARG A 107 -14.15 2.95 -20.47
N PRO A 108 -14.63 2.00 -21.29
CA PRO A 108 -14.58 0.58 -20.96
C PRO A 108 -13.14 0.06 -20.76
N VAL A 109 -12.16 0.62 -21.47
CA VAL A 109 -10.75 0.25 -21.32
C VAL A 109 -10.24 0.68 -19.94
N TRP A 110 -10.52 1.89 -19.50
CA TRP A 110 -10.13 2.38 -18.16
C TRP A 110 -10.80 1.58 -17.05
N VAL A 111 -12.09 1.30 -17.19
CA VAL A 111 -12.82 0.45 -16.22
C VAL A 111 -12.20 -0.94 -16.12
N MET A 112 -11.84 -1.55 -17.25
CA MET A 112 -11.18 -2.85 -17.27
C MET A 112 -9.81 -2.80 -16.61
N LEU A 113 -8.99 -1.77 -16.90
CA LEU A 113 -7.67 -1.60 -16.30
C LEU A 113 -7.77 -1.42 -14.79
N GLN A 114 -8.68 -0.54 -14.33
CA GLN A 114 -8.91 -0.35 -12.91
C GLN A 114 -9.27 -1.65 -12.21
N ARG A 115 -10.20 -2.40 -12.78
CA ARG A 115 -10.60 -3.70 -12.25
C ARG A 115 -9.42 -4.67 -12.13
N ARG A 116 -8.54 -4.72 -13.13
CA ARG A 116 -7.34 -5.57 -13.10
C ARG A 116 -6.34 -5.16 -12.04
N ILE A 117 -6.14 -3.85 -11.87
CA ILE A 117 -5.30 -3.31 -10.80
C ILE A 117 -5.87 -3.71 -9.44
N ASP A 118 -7.16 -3.50 -9.22
CA ASP A 118 -7.83 -3.83 -7.97
C ASP A 118 -7.75 -5.34 -7.65
N GLU A 119 -8.02 -6.20 -8.64
CA GLU A 119 -7.92 -7.66 -8.49
C GLU A 119 -6.51 -8.08 -8.02
N VAL A 120 -5.45 -7.50 -8.61
CA VAL A 120 -4.06 -7.79 -8.21
C VAL A 120 -3.79 -7.31 -6.79
N LEU A 121 -4.15 -6.06 -6.47
CA LEU A 121 -3.87 -5.45 -5.17
C LEU A 121 -4.68 -6.10 -4.03
N GLU A 122 -5.90 -6.56 -4.30
CA GLU A 122 -6.72 -7.33 -3.35
C GLU A 122 -6.21 -8.76 -3.15
N GLY A 123 -5.60 -9.35 -4.17
CA GLY A 123 -5.04 -10.69 -4.12
C GLY A 123 -3.76 -10.81 -3.29
N VAL A 124 -3.08 -9.70 -3.00
CA VAL A 124 -1.81 -9.69 -2.26
C VAL A 124 -2.03 -9.17 -0.83
N ARG A 125 -1.57 -9.93 0.16
CA ARG A 125 -1.62 -9.57 1.58
C ARG A 125 -0.31 -8.95 2.03
N LEU A 126 -0.37 -8.14 3.10
CA LEU A 126 0.83 -7.60 3.72
C LEU A 126 1.80 -8.72 4.14
N ALA A 127 1.29 -9.86 4.62
CA ALA A 127 2.08 -11.03 4.96
C ALA A 127 2.92 -11.55 3.78
N ASP A 128 2.38 -11.50 2.56
CA ASP A 128 3.06 -11.98 1.36
C ASP A 128 4.29 -11.13 1.04
N LEU A 129 4.24 -9.83 1.31
CA LEU A 129 5.36 -8.90 1.08
C LEU A 129 6.52 -9.08 2.08
N LEU A 130 6.31 -9.83 3.16
CA LEU A 130 7.35 -10.17 4.11
C LEU A 130 8.19 -11.37 3.65
N GLU A 131 7.72 -12.08 2.64
CA GLU A 131 8.42 -13.20 2.05
C GLU A 131 9.57 -12.75 1.13
N ALA A 132 10.41 -13.71 0.75
CA ALA A 132 11.46 -13.45 -0.22
C ALA A 132 10.87 -13.16 -1.61
N GLU A 133 11.49 -12.25 -2.38
CA GLU A 133 11.03 -11.85 -3.71
C GLU A 133 10.62 -13.00 -4.64
N PRO A 134 11.34 -14.14 -4.72
CA PRO A 134 10.94 -15.25 -5.58
C PRO A 134 9.53 -15.78 -5.27
N ARG A 135 9.13 -15.81 -4.00
CA ARG A 135 7.78 -16.24 -3.60
C ARG A 135 6.72 -15.21 -3.95
N VAL A 136 7.02 -13.92 -3.75
CA VAL A 136 6.12 -12.83 -4.14
C VAL A 136 5.89 -12.87 -5.66
N ARG A 137 6.97 -13.05 -6.46
CA ARG A 137 6.86 -13.17 -7.92
C ARG A 137 5.96 -14.33 -8.34
N GLN A 138 6.11 -15.48 -7.71
CA GLN A 138 5.27 -16.65 -7.97
C GLN A 138 3.79 -16.35 -7.67
N ARG A 139 3.50 -15.68 -6.57
CA ARG A 139 2.13 -15.32 -6.16
C ARG A 139 1.46 -14.38 -7.15
N VAL A 140 2.17 -13.39 -7.66
CA VAL A 140 1.63 -12.43 -8.65
C VAL A 140 1.77 -12.92 -10.11
N GLY A 141 2.16 -14.17 -10.32
CA GLY A 141 2.25 -14.77 -11.65
C GLY A 141 3.41 -14.27 -12.51
N LEU A 142 4.44 -13.67 -11.92
CA LEU A 142 5.61 -13.23 -12.66
C LEU A 142 6.70 -14.31 -12.73
N PRO A 143 7.40 -14.45 -13.88
CA PRO A 143 8.50 -15.40 -14.00
C PRO A 143 9.64 -15.04 -13.05
N LEU A 144 10.38 -16.05 -12.58
CA LEU A 144 11.62 -15.85 -11.83
C LEU A 144 12.65 -15.15 -12.73
N LEU A 145 13.39 -14.18 -12.15
CA LEU A 145 14.51 -13.58 -12.86
C LEU A 145 15.58 -14.66 -13.07
N ARG A 146 15.97 -14.87 -14.31
CA ARG A 146 17.16 -15.67 -14.60
C ARG A 146 18.38 -14.83 -14.22
N THR A 147 19.13 -15.30 -13.25
CA THR A 147 20.47 -14.79 -12.91
C THR A 147 21.46 -15.15 -14.00
#